data_1b149bcaa88117d2a01f70d50eca3080
#
_entry.id   1b149bcaa88117d2a01f70d50eca3080
#
_cell.length_a   1.000
_cell.length_b   1.000
_cell.length_c   1.000
_cell.angle_alpha   90.00
_cell.angle_beta   90.00
_cell.angle_gamma   90.00
#
_symmetry.space_group_name_H-M   'P 1'
#
loop_
_entity.id
_entity.type
_entity.pdbx_description
1 polymer ?
#
loop_
_entity_poly.entity_id
_entity_poly.type
_entity_poly.pdbx_seq_one_letter_code
_entity_poly.pdbx_strand_id
1 'polypeptide(L)'
;MNAKILFVSFALIVLAALPADADEYAAISEKLKLCAGCHGEKGASSNPEYPILAGQHLYYLYVQLKDFKSGFRKNDIMSPLAGDLEKAEMLSLAKYFSEQKWPRIEFRADPAKAAKGETAAAAGQCVQCHLGGYEGNSRIPRLAGQYPKYLNKTMRDFKNKVRTNSPAKSSLMVSYDDADIEAMSDFLGEK
;
A
#
# COMPACT_ATOMS: atom_id res chain seq x y z
N MET A 1 77.97 16.91 -25.17
CA MET A 1 76.54 17.40 -25.09
C MET A 1 75.76 16.28 -24.39
N ASN A 2 75.49 16.45 -23.08
CA ASN A 2 74.80 15.44 -22.27
C ASN A 2 73.35 15.84 -22.14
N ALA A 3 72.40 15.11 -22.82
CA ALA A 3 70.97 15.27 -22.69
C ALA A 3 70.48 14.58 -21.40
N LYS A 4 70.02 15.35 -20.44
CA LYS A 4 69.32 14.81 -19.24
C LYS A 4 67.87 14.55 -19.61
N ILE A 5 67.46 13.25 -19.58
CA ILE A 5 66.10 12.81 -19.76
C ILE A 5 65.40 12.97 -18.42
N LEU A 6 64.43 13.86 -18.34
CA LEU A 6 63.57 14.04 -17.18
C LEU A 6 62.40 13.02 -17.28
N PHE A 7 62.36 12.05 -16.37
CA PHE A 7 61.22 11.15 -16.20
C PHE A 7 60.13 11.86 -15.36
N VAL A 8 59.06 12.25 -15.99
CA VAL A 8 57.86 12.74 -15.28
C VAL A 8 57.03 11.52 -14.92
N SER A 9 57.03 11.14 -13.64
CA SER A 9 56.17 10.08 -13.13
C SER A 9 54.72 10.61 -13.01
N PHE A 10 53.83 10.11 -13.86
CA PHE A 10 52.42 10.39 -13.79
C PHE A 10 51.79 9.46 -12.75
N ALA A 11 51.52 9.98 -11.56
CA ALA A 11 50.80 9.24 -10.52
C ALA A 11 49.32 9.13 -10.93
N LEU A 12 48.91 7.92 -11.28
CA LEU A 12 47.48 7.62 -11.56
C LEU A 12 46.74 7.58 -10.23
N ILE A 13 45.97 8.65 -9.93
CA ILE A 13 45.07 8.66 -8.80
C ILE A 13 43.84 7.81 -9.20
N VAL A 14 43.80 6.56 -8.75
CA VAL A 14 42.63 5.71 -8.83
C VAL A 14 41.63 6.22 -7.79
N LEU A 15 40.66 7.02 -8.25
CA LEU A 15 39.49 7.33 -7.44
C LEU A 15 38.67 6.04 -7.28
N ALA A 16 38.80 5.38 -6.14
CA ALA A 16 37.92 4.28 -5.77
C ALA A 16 36.51 4.85 -5.61
N ALA A 17 35.65 4.61 -6.60
CA ALA A 17 34.24 4.83 -6.46
C ALA A 17 33.74 3.88 -5.36
N LEU A 18 33.43 4.42 -4.18
CA LEU A 18 32.71 3.67 -3.16
C LEU A 18 31.37 3.22 -3.77
N PRO A 19 30.93 1.97 -3.56
CA PRO A 19 29.63 1.55 -4.01
C PRO A 19 28.59 2.43 -3.31
N ALA A 20 27.83 3.18 -4.11
CA ALA A 20 26.72 4.05 -3.66
C ALA A 20 25.43 3.23 -3.42
N ASP A 21 25.55 1.98 -2.98
CA ASP A 21 24.46 1.16 -2.47
C ASP A 21 24.39 1.32 -0.94
N ALA A 22 24.33 2.57 -0.48
CA ALA A 22 23.72 2.79 0.82
C ALA A 22 22.26 2.37 0.68
N ASP A 23 21.86 1.32 1.41
CA ASP A 23 20.48 0.84 1.46
C ASP A 23 19.56 2.06 1.67
N GLU A 24 18.82 2.43 0.64
CA GLU A 24 17.93 3.61 0.63
C GLU A 24 16.97 3.60 1.82
N TYR A 25 16.72 2.41 2.36
CA TYR A 25 15.77 2.18 3.45
C TYR A 25 16.45 1.87 4.79
N ALA A 26 17.77 1.99 4.89
CA ALA A 26 18.50 1.70 6.14
C ALA A 26 17.95 2.47 7.34
N ALA A 27 17.60 3.75 7.14
CA ALA A 27 17.07 4.61 8.19
C ALA A 27 15.71 4.15 8.76
N ILE A 28 14.95 3.35 8.01
CA ILE A 28 13.64 2.84 8.44
C ILE A 28 13.60 1.31 8.62
N SER A 29 14.75 0.65 8.63
CA SER A 29 14.85 -0.82 8.65
C SER A 29 14.11 -1.46 9.83
N GLU A 30 14.24 -0.90 11.05
CA GLU A 30 13.54 -1.40 12.23
C GLU A 30 12.02 -1.21 12.13
N LYS A 31 11.57 -0.12 11.52
CA LYS A 31 10.15 0.12 11.28
C LYS A 31 9.59 -0.82 10.21
N LEU A 32 10.37 -1.16 9.19
CA LEU A 32 10.00 -2.18 8.21
C LEU A 32 9.82 -3.55 8.84
N LYS A 33 10.71 -3.96 9.76
CA LYS A 33 10.56 -5.21 10.52
C LYS A 33 9.28 -5.21 11.36
N LEU A 34 8.98 -4.10 12.03
CA LEU A 34 7.76 -3.96 12.81
C LEU A 34 6.50 -4.09 11.93
N CYS A 35 6.47 -3.42 10.79
CA CYS A 35 5.36 -3.51 9.83
C CYS A 35 5.20 -4.95 9.29
N ALA A 36 6.32 -5.62 8.99
CA ALA A 36 6.34 -6.98 8.46
C ALA A 36 5.71 -8.01 9.43
N GLY A 37 5.74 -7.76 10.74
CA GLY A 37 5.12 -8.63 11.74
C GLY A 37 3.63 -8.91 11.50
N CYS A 38 2.92 -7.96 10.91
CA CYS A 38 1.50 -8.12 10.56
C CYS A 38 1.28 -8.15 9.05
N HIS A 39 1.93 -7.24 8.31
CA HIS A 39 1.72 -7.09 6.86
C HIS A 39 2.58 -8.04 6.00
N GLY A 40 3.37 -8.91 6.63
CA GLY A 40 4.26 -9.83 5.93
C GLY A 40 5.51 -9.15 5.38
N GLU A 41 6.50 -9.96 5.02
CA GLU A 41 7.73 -9.46 4.42
C GLU A 41 7.40 -8.65 3.16
N LYS A 42 8.05 -7.50 3.01
CA LYS A 42 7.82 -6.56 1.89
C LYS A 42 6.36 -6.10 1.74
N GLY A 43 5.54 -6.27 2.79
CA GLY A 43 4.12 -5.92 2.75
C GLY A 43 3.23 -6.93 2.01
N ALA A 44 3.75 -8.11 1.71
CA ALA A 44 3.01 -9.22 1.08
C ALA A 44 2.34 -10.08 2.16
N SER A 45 1.33 -9.51 2.83
CA SER A 45 0.59 -10.23 3.88
C SER A 45 0.09 -11.58 3.40
N SER A 46 0.20 -12.60 4.25
CA SER A 46 -0.45 -13.91 4.08
C SER A 46 -1.65 -14.08 5.00
N ASN A 47 -1.93 -13.09 5.85
CA ASN A 47 -3.05 -13.10 6.78
C ASN A 47 -4.18 -12.20 6.27
N PRO A 48 -5.41 -12.72 6.01
CA PRO A 48 -6.53 -11.94 5.49
C PRO A 48 -7.04 -10.82 6.42
N GLU A 49 -6.62 -10.82 7.70
CA GLU A 49 -6.92 -9.72 8.63
C GLU A 49 -6.12 -8.44 8.32
N TYR A 50 -4.93 -8.59 7.77
CA TYR A 50 -4.02 -7.50 7.49
C TYR A 50 -3.91 -7.26 5.99
N PRO A 51 -4.10 -6.01 5.52
CA PRO A 51 -4.06 -5.74 4.10
C PRO A 51 -2.67 -5.94 3.50
N ILE A 52 -2.65 -6.30 2.22
CA ILE A 52 -1.48 -6.22 1.37
C ILE A 52 -1.10 -4.75 1.21
N LEU A 53 0.17 -4.43 1.48
CA LEU A 53 0.78 -3.12 1.26
C LEU A 53 1.68 -3.11 0.03
N ALA A 54 2.28 -4.26 -0.31
CA ALA A 54 3.15 -4.44 -1.47
C ALA A 54 2.46 -3.97 -2.75
N GLY A 55 3.07 -3.06 -3.51
CA GLY A 55 2.53 -2.55 -4.76
C GLY A 55 1.29 -1.66 -4.62
N GLN A 56 0.93 -1.26 -3.42
CA GLN A 56 -0.10 -0.25 -3.21
C GLN A 56 0.48 1.15 -3.49
N HIS A 57 -0.35 2.10 -3.91
CA HIS A 57 0.11 3.41 -4.32
C HIS A 57 0.76 4.22 -3.19
N LEU A 58 1.91 4.83 -3.46
CA LEU A 58 2.70 5.61 -2.51
C LEU A 58 1.84 6.67 -1.80
N TYR A 59 1.14 7.52 -2.55
CA TYR A 59 0.34 8.59 -1.94
C TYR A 59 -0.84 8.08 -1.12
N TYR A 60 -1.45 6.95 -1.52
CA TYR A 60 -2.47 6.31 -0.70
C TYR A 60 -1.89 5.81 0.62
N LEU A 61 -0.78 5.07 0.57
CA LEU A 61 -0.10 4.56 1.77
C LEU A 61 0.29 5.70 2.72
N TYR A 62 0.94 6.74 2.19
CA TYR A 62 1.32 7.91 2.97
C TYR A 62 0.13 8.59 3.64
N VAL A 63 -0.96 8.81 2.90
CA VAL A 63 -2.18 9.42 3.45
C VAL A 63 -2.79 8.55 4.54
N GLN A 64 -2.78 7.20 4.38
CA GLN A 64 -3.31 6.33 5.42
C GLN A 64 -2.49 6.41 6.71
N LEU A 65 -1.14 6.40 6.64
CA LEU A 65 -0.29 6.57 7.81
C LEU A 65 -0.54 7.93 8.48
N LYS A 66 -0.60 9.00 7.70
CA LYS A 66 -0.93 10.34 8.19
C LYS A 66 -2.31 10.39 8.88
N ASP A 67 -3.32 9.74 8.29
CA ASP A 67 -4.68 9.74 8.82
C ASP A 67 -4.79 8.92 10.12
N PHE A 68 -4.03 7.83 10.25
CA PHE A 68 -3.90 7.11 11.51
C PHE A 68 -3.23 7.97 12.60
N LYS A 69 -2.12 8.66 12.27
CA LYS A 69 -1.43 9.55 13.19
C LYS A 69 -2.31 10.71 13.67
N SER A 70 -3.07 11.31 12.77
CA SER A 70 -3.93 12.46 13.06
C SER A 70 -5.32 12.11 13.61
N GLY A 71 -5.66 10.81 13.69
CA GLY A 71 -6.97 10.33 14.16
C GLY A 71 -8.11 10.44 13.17
N PHE A 72 -7.88 10.88 11.91
CA PHE A 72 -8.90 10.84 10.84
C PHE A 72 -9.25 9.41 10.43
N ARG A 73 -8.34 8.48 10.61
CA ARG A 73 -8.57 7.04 10.53
C ARG A 73 -8.13 6.41 11.84
N LYS A 74 -9.03 5.67 12.49
CA LYS A 74 -8.75 5.05 13.79
C LYS A 74 -8.63 3.54 13.66
N ASN A 75 -7.68 2.98 14.37
CA ASN A 75 -7.50 1.54 14.55
C ASN A 75 -6.60 1.31 15.76
N ASP A 76 -6.96 0.36 16.62
CA ASP A 76 -6.28 0.15 17.90
C ASP A 76 -4.82 -0.27 17.77
N ILE A 77 -4.45 -0.87 16.62
CA ILE A 77 -3.08 -1.29 16.31
C ILE A 77 -2.35 -0.18 15.52
N MET A 78 -2.97 0.28 14.42
CA MET A 78 -2.28 1.17 13.49
C MET A 78 -2.16 2.61 13.98
N SER A 79 -3.11 3.10 14.81
CA SER A 79 -3.05 4.48 15.28
C SER A 79 -1.86 4.74 16.20
N PRO A 80 -1.55 3.92 17.23
CA PRO A 80 -0.34 4.10 18.02
C PRO A 80 0.94 3.94 17.18
N LEU A 81 1.01 2.91 16.31
CA LEU A 81 2.19 2.69 15.45
C LEU A 81 2.47 3.89 14.53
N ALA A 82 1.43 4.46 13.92
CA ALA A 82 1.57 5.63 13.06
C ALA A 82 1.84 6.92 13.86
N GLY A 83 1.40 6.97 15.12
CA GLY A 83 1.64 8.09 16.05
C GLY A 83 3.12 8.40 16.23
N ASP A 84 3.94 7.36 16.25
CA ASP A 84 5.40 7.43 16.47
C ASP A 84 6.21 7.72 15.19
N LEU A 85 5.54 7.81 14.01
CA LEU A 85 6.23 8.03 12.75
C LEU A 85 6.40 9.51 12.44
N GLU A 86 7.60 9.91 12.06
CA GLU A 86 7.85 11.22 11.46
C GLU A 86 7.39 11.27 10.00
N LYS A 87 7.16 12.48 9.48
CA LYS A 87 6.69 12.67 8.10
C LYS A 87 7.62 12.01 7.07
N ALA A 88 8.94 12.15 7.27
CA ALA A 88 9.93 11.54 6.37
C ALA A 88 9.85 10.02 6.40
N GLU A 89 9.67 9.42 7.57
CA GLU A 89 9.53 7.97 7.74
C GLU A 89 8.26 7.45 7.08
N MET A 90 7.12 8.15 7.26
CA MET A 90 5.86 7.79 6.57
C MET A 90 6.01 7.80 5.04
N LEU A 91 6.75 8.78 4.48
CA LEU A 91 7.03 8.85 3.05
C LEU A 91 7.94 7.71 2.59
N SER A 92 9.02 7.42 3.33
CA SER A 92 9.95 6.34 3.02
C SER A 92 9.30 4.96 3.12
N LEU A 93 8.47 4.71 4.15
CA LEU A 93 7.66 3.49 4.28
C LEU A 93 6.67 3.34 3.12
N ALA A 94 5.96 4.42 2.78
CA ALA A 94 5.01 4.41 1.67
C ALA A 94 5.71 4.14 0.33
N LYS A 95 6.89 4.74 0.11
CA LYS A 95 7.72 4.50 -1.07
C LYS A 95 8.16 3.04 -1.13
N TYR A 96 8.77 2.53 -0.04
CA TYR A 96 9.23 1.14 0.04
C TYR A 96 8.14 0.14 -0.34
N PHE A 97 6.95 0.22 0.27
CA PHE A 97 5.86 -0.72 -0.02
C PHE A 97 5.28 -0.52 -1.42
N SER A 98 5.25 0.69 -1.95
CA SER A 98 4.74 0.95 -3.29
C SER A 98 5.62 0.37 -4.41
N GLU A 99 6.90 0.19 -4.16
CA GLU A 99 7.87 -0.39 -5.09
C GLU A 99 7.88 -1.92 -5.07
N GLN A 100 7.20 -2.53 -4.12
CA GLN A 100 7.12 -3.99 -4.04
C GLN A 100 6.12 -4.54 -5.06
N LYS A 101 6.32 -5.80 -5.45
CA LYS A 101 5.39 -6.48 -6.34
C LYS A 101 4.12 -6.86 -5.58
N TRP A 102 2.95 -6.49 -6.13
CA TRP A 102 1.67 -6.97 -5.60
C TRP A 102 1.62 -8.50 -5.63
N PRO A 103 1.39 -9.18 -4.51
CA PRO A 103 1.31 -10.63 -4.48
C PRO A 103 -0.02 -11.11 -5.06
N ARG A 104 -0.03 -12.31 -5.60
CA ARG A 104 -1.27 -13.00 -5.94
C ARG A 104 -1.78 -13.73 -4.69
N ILE A 105 -3.03 -13.53 -4.35
CA ILE A 105 -3.71 -14.32 -3.32
C ILE A 105 -4.41 -15.52 -3.96
N GLU A 106 -4.43 -16.65 -3.25
CA GLU A 106 -5.18 -17.84 -3.66
C GLU A 106 -6.62 -17.73 -3.12
N PHE A 107 -7.40 -16.89 -3.77
CA PHE A 107 -8.82 -16.74 -3.45
C PHE A 107 -9.65 -16.93 -4.71
N ARG A 108 -10.79 -17.63 -4.57
CA ARG A 108 -11.80 -17.79 -5.59
C ARG A 108 -13.17 -17.51 -4.99
N ALA A 109 -13.88 -16.57 -5.58
CA ALA A 109 -15.23 -16.26 -5.20
C ALA A 109 -16.19 -17.34 -5.70
N ASP A 110 -17.30 -17.54 -4.99
CA ASP A 110 -18.44 -18.22 -5.57
C ASP A 110 -18.93 -17.44 -6.80
N PRO A 111 -19.18 -18.10 -7.96
CA PRO A 111 -19.53 -17.41 -9.19
C PRO A 111 -20.78 -16.53 -9.10
N ALA A 112 -21.82 -16.98 -8.37
CA ALA A 112 -23.04 -16.20 -8.20
C ALA A 112 -22.80 -14.96 -7.31
N LYS A 113 -21.97 -15.12 -6.28
CA LYS A 113 -21.55 -14.03 -5.41
C LYS A 113 -20.68 -13.02 -6.15
N ALA A 114 -19.72 -13.49 -6.98
CA ALA A 114 -18.89 -12.62 -7.80
C ALA A 114 -19.75 -11.79 -8.78
N ALA A 115 -20.71 -12.41 -9.48
CA ALA A 115 -21.62 -11.72 -10.39
C ALA A 115 -22.49 -10.67 -9.67
N LYS A 116 -22.99 -10.98 -8.45
CA LYS A 116 -23.70 -10.01 -7.61
C LYS A 116 -22.79 -8.84 -7.23
N GLY A 117 -21.55 -9.13 -6.82
CA GLY A 117 -20.56 -8.13 -6.45
C GLY A 117 -20.16 -7.22 -7.62
N GLU A 118 -20.00 -7.78 -8.82
CA GLU A 118 -19.76 -7.00 -10.04
C GLU A 118 -20.91 -6.05 -10.33
N THR A 119 -22.15 -6.53 -10.24
CA THR A 119 -23.37 -5.71 -10.44
C THR A 119 -23.43 -4.57 -9.42
N ALA A 120 -23.19 -4.85 -8.15
CA ALA A 120 -23.20 -3.84 -7.09
C ALA A 120 -22.07 -2.80 -7.29
N ALA A 121 -20.86 -3.25 -7.65
CA ALA A 121 -19.73 -2.36 -7.94
C ALA A 121 -19.98 -1.47 -9.18
N ALA A 122 -20.64 -2.00 -10.21
CA ALA A 122 -21.04 -1.24 -11.40
C ALA A 122 -22.10 -0.18 -11.04
N ALA A 123 -23.12 -0.53 -10.26
CA ALA A 123 -24.12 0.42 -9.79
C ALA A 123 -23.51 1.57 -8.98
N GLY A 124 -22.49 1.30 -8.18
CA GLY A 124 -21.74 2.30 -7.43
C GLY A 124 -20.70 3.05 -8.24
N GLN A 125 -20.57 2.77 -9.53
CA GLN A 125 -19.59 3.39 -10.42
C GLN A 125 -18.17 3.35 -9.87
N CYS A 126 -17.78 2.27 -9.18
CA CYS A 126 -16.51 2.16 -8.48
C CYS A 126 -15.30 2.38 -9.41
N VAL A 127 -15.43 1.99 -10.68
CA VAL A 127 -14.41 2.17 -11.71
C VAL A 127 -14.13 3.64 -12.07
N GLN A 128 -15.02 4.57 -11.77
CA GLN A 128 -14.77 6.00 -12.01
C GLN A 128 -13.57 6.53 -11.22
N CYS A 129 -13.34 5.97 -10.04
CA CYS A 129 -12.20 6.32 -9.21
C CYS A 129 -11.13 5.23 -9.20
N HIS A 130 -11.55 3.94 -9.10
CA HIS A 130 -10.63 2.81 -8.94
C HIS A 130 -10.12 2.24 -10.26
N LEU A 131 -10.49 2.83 -11.42
CA LEU A 131 -10.17 2.43 -12.78
C LEU A 131 -10.77 1.06 -13.19
N GLY A 132 -10.67 0.72 -14.47
CA GLY A 132 -11.38 -0.43 -15.04
C GLY A 132 -10.97 -1.80 -14.49
N GLY A 133 -9.72 -1.95 -14.07
CA GLY A 133 -9.22 -3.15 -13.41
C GLY A 133 -9.20 -3.05 -11.88
N TYR A 134 -9.79 -2.03 -11.30
CA TYR A 134 -9.75 -1.73 -9.85
C TYR A 134 -8.33 -1.59 -9.30
N GLU A 135 -7.38 -1.27 -10.15
CA GLU A 135 -5.97 -1.02 -9.80
C GLU A 135 -5.77 0.32 -9.11
N GLY A 136 -6.67 1.28 -9.30
CA GLY A 136 -6.56 2.62 -8.75
C GLY A 136 -5.37 3.41 -9.27
N ASN A 137 -5.10 4.57 -8.67
CA ASN A 137 -3.88 5.34 -8.89
C ASN A 137 -3.67 6.38 -7.79
N SER A 138 -2.44 6.84 -7.60
CA SER A 138 -2.11 7.94 -6.69
C SER A 138 -2.73 7.80 -5.29
N ARG A 139 -3.80 8.55 -4.99
CA ARG A 139 -4.53 8.52 -3.70
C ARG A 139 -5.70 7.54 -3.68
N ILE A 140 -6.07 7.02 -4.83
CA ILE A 140 -7.15 6.03 -4.98
C ILE A 140 -6.52 4.64 -4.91
N PRO A 141 -6.85 3.82 -3.92
CA PRO A 141 -6.16 2.57 -3.71
C PRO A 141 -6.50 1.52 -4.78
N ARG A 142 -5.55 0.63 -5.02
CA ARG A 142 -5.81 -0.66 -5.63
C ARG A 142 -6.73 -1.48 -4.72
N LEU A 143 -7.79 -2.02 -5.28
CA LEU A 143 -8.73 -2.95 -4.63
C LEU A 143 -8.58 -4.36 -5.17
N ALA A 144 -8.26 -4.49 -6.47
CA ALA A 144 -8.10 -5.78 -7.15
C ALA A 144 -7.06 -6.68 -6.45
N GLY A 145 -7.49 -7.88 -6.09
CA GLY A 145 -6.63 -8.87 -5.44
C GLY A 145 -6.28 -8.55 -3.99
N GLN A 146 -6.99 -7.60 -3.34
CA GLN A 146 -6.89 -7.40 -1.90
C GLN A 146 -7.76 -8.42 -1.17
N TYR A 147 -7.40 -8.79 0.05
CA TYR A 147 -8.15 -9.76 0.83
C TYR A 147 -9.63 -9.38 1.00
N PRO A 148 -10.58 -10.25 0.62
CA PRO A 148 -12.01 -10.01 0.79
C PRO A 148 -12.40 -9.63 2.22
N LYS A 149 -11.81 -10.28 3.22
CA LYS A 149 -12.05 -9.98 4.62
C LYS A 149 -11.70 -8.54 4.99
N TYR A 150 -10.55 -8.06 4.52
CA TYR A 150 -10.13 -6.68 4.74
C TYR A 150 -11.02 -5.68 3.95
N LEU A 151 -11.37 -6.00 2.70
CA LEU A 151 -12.25 -5.17 1.88
C LEU A 151 -13.65 -5.06 2.52
N ASN A 152 -14.22 -6.18 2.96
CA ASN A 152 -15.52 -6.23 3.65
C ASN A 152 -15.52 -5.34 4.90
N LYS A 153 -14.55 -5.59 5.80
CA LYS A 153 -14.39 -4.75 6.99
C LYS A 153 -14.30 -3.27 6.64
N THR A 154 -13.46 -2.93 5.67
CA THR A 154 -13.22 -1.54 5.28
C THR A 154 -14.48 -0.86 4.73
N MET A 155 -15.25 -1.54 3.89
CA MET A 155 -16.50 -1.01 3.35
C MET A 155 -17.58 -0.85 4.43
N ARG A 156 -17.69 -1.82 5.36
CA ARG A 156 -18.57 -1.71 6.54
C ARG A 156 -18.16 -0.57 7.46
N ASP A 157 -16.86 -0.39 7.68
CA ASP A 157 -16.34 0.70 8.50
C ASP A 157 -16.72 2.07 7.90
N PHE A 158 -16.69 2.23 6.59
CA PHE A 158 -17.18 3.43 5.92
C PHE A 158 -18.71 3.58 6.05
N LYS A 159 -19.49 2.52 5.80
CA LYS A 159 -20.94 2.49 5.95
C LYS A 159 -21.37 2.94 7.35
N ASN A 160 -20.71 2.38 8.36
CA ASN A 160 -21.05 2.60 9.78
C ASN A 160 -20.33 3.83 10.38
N LYS A 161 -19.63 4.61 9.57
CA LYS A 161 -18.88 5.81 9.99
C LYS A 161 -17.82 5.54 11.07
N VAL A 162 -17.33 4.32 11.17
CA VAL A 162 -16.16 3.94 11.97
C VAL A 162 -14.89 4.46 11.29
N ARG A 163 -14.83 4.35 9.97
CA ARG A 163 -13.81 4.94 9.13
C ARG A 163 -14.35 6.19 8.44
N THR A 164 -13.78 7.35 8.74
CA THR A 164 -14.32 8.66 8.33
C THR A 164 -13.40 9.48 7.44
N ASN A 165 -12.21 8.97 7.14
CA ASN A 165 -11.19 9.69 6.36
C ASN A 165 -11.53 9.80 4.84
N SER A 166 -12.73 9.40 4.43
CA SER A 166 -13.28 9.63 3.09
C SER A 166 -14.80 9.79 3.16
N PRO A 167 -15.33 11.03 3.33
CA PRO A 167 -16.77 11.28 3.39
C PRO A 167 -17.52 10.75 2.17
N ALA A 168 -16.95 10.86 0.96
CA ALA A 168 -17.55 10.34 -0.26
C ALA A 168 -17.73 8.81 -0.19
N LYS A 169 -16.79 8.07 0.40
CA LYS A 169 -16.93 6.61 0.59
C LYS A 169 -18.01 6.30 1.63
N SER A 170 -18.04 7.04 2.73
CA SER A 170 -19.08 6.85 3.74
C SER A 170 -20.47 7.08 3.17
N SER A 171 -20.67 8.15 2.38
CA SER A 171 -21.95 8.42 1.71
C SER A 171 -22.33 7.31 0.73
N LEU A 172 -21.37 6.82 -0.07
CA LEU A 172 -21.62 5.76 -1.04
C LEU A 172 -21.99 4.44 -0.35
N MET A 173 -21.25 4.04 0.70
CA MET A 173 -21.43 2.73 1.34
C MET A 173 -22.75 2.60 2.11
N VAL A 174 -23.39 3.68 2.53
CA VAL A 174 -24.72 3.65 3.17
C VAL A 174 -25.79 3.04 2.27
N SER A 175 -25.64 3.15 0.94
CA SER A 175 -26.62 2.65 -0.04
C SER A 175 -26.58 1.13 -0.24
N TYR A 176 -25.60 0.43 0.32
CA TYR A 176 -25.43 -1.01 0.16
C TYR A 176 -25.84 -1.78 1.42
N ASP A 177 -26.50 -2.89 1.24
CA ASP A 177 -26.71 -3.83 2.34
C ASP A 177 -25.42 -4.66 2.62
N ASP A 178 -25.47 -5.47 3.65
CA ASP A 178 -24.34 -6.25 4.07
C ASP A 178 -23.99 -7.39 3.08
N ALA A 179 -25.00 -7.90 2.39
CA ALA A 179 -24.83 -8.94 1.37
C ALA A 179 -24.19 -8.36 0.09
N ASP A 180 -24.50 -7.11 -0.26
CA ASP A 180 -23.86 -6.40 -1.36
C ASP A 180 -22.38 -6.13 -1.06
N ILE A 181 -22.09 -5.67 0.17
CA ILE A 181 -20.71 -5.41 0.61
C ILE A 181 -19.89 -6.70 0.60
N GLU A 182 -20.46 -7.80 1.07
CA GLU A 182 -19.79 -9.11 1.05
C GLU A 182 -19.51 -9.56 -0.39
N ALA A 183 -20.52 -9.46 -1.27
CA ALA A 183 -20.38 -9.82 -2.68
C ALA A 183 -19.33 -8.96 -3.41
N MET A 184 -19.33 -7.64 -3.19
CA MET A 184 -18.30 -6.75 -3.73
C MET A 184 -16.90 -7.10 -3.23
N SER A 185 -16.78 -7.49 -1.96
CA SER A 185 -15.48 -7.88 -1.39
C SER A 185 -14.91 -9.11 -2.05
N ASP A 186 -15.75 -10.12 -2.28
CA ASP A 186 -15.38 -11.36 -2.95
C ASP A 186 -15.01 -11.09 -4.41
N PHE A 187 -15.84 -10.36 -5.14
CA PHE A 187 -15.57 -9.96 -6.52
C PHE A 187 -14.23 -9.22 -6.68
N LEU A 188 -13.95 -8.23 -5.83
CA LEU A 188 -12.73 -7.45 -5.87
C LEU A 188 -11.49 -8.26 -5.45
N GLY A 189 -11.66 -9.19 -4.51
CA GLY A 189 -10.57 -10.06 -4.06
C GLY A 189 -10.14 -11.07 -5.09
N GLU A 190 -11.02 -11.46 -6.02
CA GLU A 190 -10.71 -12.39 -7.11
C GLU A 190 -10.05 -11.70 -8.33
N LYS A 191 -10.22 -10.38 -8.51
CA LYS A 191 -9.60 -9.59 -9.59
C LYS A 191 -8.08 -9.59 -9.46
#